data_fc1b2887f73f46b4ef026b1bd31a8983
#
_entry.id   fc1b2887f73f46b4ef026b1bd31a8983
#
_cell.length_a   1.000
_cell.length_b   1.000
_cell.length_c   1.000
_cell.angle_alpha   90.00
_cell.angle_beta   90.00
_cell.angle_gamma   90.00
#
_symmetry.space_group_name_H-M   'P 1'
#
loop_
_entity.id
_entity.type
_entity.pdbx_description
1 polymer ?
#
loop_
_entity_poly.entity_id
_entity_poly.type
_entity_poly.pdbx_seq_one_letter_code
_entity_poly.pdbx_strand_id
1 'polypeptide(L)'
;MPSHGMSGLLCVNLGIRIPECSERTFQPQAEKKKYYHEYECTIRSRLGIVSGKQETWYDLHKKTDKIIKSVIDEIDQYVLPAYDILSSREAILAHRKDYPLLDDMVNLISLEECMIYGYLGNIEKAKQLFEEYYQSAVDEYNDLMKNGRKQYLKKGERVVFMGQDITAEKDGYVTLYGANHGHIDYLDELAVSLGLR
;
A
#
# COMPACT_ATOMS: atom_id res chain seq x y z
N MET A 1 -9.52 20.23 -11.34
CA MET A 1 -8.76 20.74 -12.51
C MET A 1 -8.34 19.54 -13.34
N PRO A 2 -8.56 19.48 -14.65
CA PRO A 2 -8.02 18.41 -15.46
C PRO A 2 -6.50 18.54 -15.47
N SER A 3 -5.82 17.44 -15.18
CA SER A 3 -4.36 17.35 -15.26
C SER A 3 -3.95 17.56 -16.73
N HIS A 4 -3.30 18.66 -17.03
CA HIS A 4 -2.69 18.88 -18.33
C HIS A 4 -1.55 17.90 -18.52
N GLY A 5 -1.61 17.00 -19.50
CA GLY A 5 -0.42 16.38 -20.01
C GLY A 5 -0.46 14.94 -20.52
N MET A 6 -1.51 14.16 -20.25
CA MET A 6 -1.55 12.75 -20.69
C MET A 6 -2.84 12.41 -21.48
N SER A 7 -3.33 13.33 -22.29
CA SER A 7 -4.47 13.04 -23.17
C SER A 7 -4.08 11.93 -24.16
N GLY A 8 -4.85 10.84 -24.17
CA GLY A 8 -4.66 9.72 -25.09
C GLY A 8 -3.82 8.56 -24.54
N LEU A 9 -3.40 8.59 -23.28
CA LEU A 9 -2.81 7.43 -22.61
C LEU A 9 -3.83 6.79 -21.66
N LEU A 10 -3.92 5.47 -21.71
CA LEU A 10 -4.75 4.64 -20.82
C LEU A 10 -3.84 3.83 -19.89
N CYS A 11 -4.11 3.87 -18.59
CA CYS A 11 -3.58 2.94 -17.60
C CYS A 11 -4.75 2.19 -16.98
N VAL A 12 -4.63 0.88 -16.84
CA VAL A 12 -5.64 0.04 -16.20
C VAL A 12 -5.16 -0.33 -14.81
N ASN A 13 -5.81 0.25 -13.80
CA ASN A 13 -5.56 -0.03 -12.40
C ASN A 13 -6.50 -1.15 -11.93
N LEU A 14 -5.98 -2.02 -11.09
CA LEU A 14 -6.65 -3.17 -10.52
C LEU A 14 -6.66 -3.04 -9.00
N GLY A 15 -7.71 -3.54 -8.35
CA GLY A 15 -7.78 -3.46 -6.90
C GLY A 15 -8.69 -4.52 -6.28
N ILE A 16 -8.28 -5.02 -5.11
CA ILE A 16 -9.11 -5.86 -4.23
C ILE A 16 -9.31 -5.07 -2.94
N ARG A 17 -10.57 -4.79 -2.62
CA ARG A 17 -10.91 -4.17 -1.35
C ARG A 17 -11.08 -5.24 -0.28
N ILE A 18 -10.43 -5.02 0.85
CA ILE A 18 -10.56 -5.85 2.05
C ILE A 18 -11.16 -4.93 3.13
N PRO A 19 -12.48 -5.02 3.40
CA PRO A 19 -13.19 -4.07 4.27
C PRO A 19 -12.55 -3.91 5.64
N GLU A 20 -12.21 -5.00 6.29
CA GLU A 20 -11.57 -5.01 7.61
C GLU A 20 -10.25 -4.23 7.63
N CYS A 21 -9.46 -4.28 6.56
CA CYS A 21 -8.23 -3.51 6.45
C CYS A 21 -8.52 -2.02 6.24
N SER A 22 -9.52 -1.70 5.41
CA SER A 22 -9.88 -0.32 5.09
C SER A 22 -10.53 0.40 6.28
N GLU A 23 -11.36 -0.32 7.04
CA GLU A 23 -12.13 0.23 8.17
C GLU A 23 -11.40 0.06 9.51
N ARG A 24 -10.26 -0.65 9.50
CA ARG A 24 -9.46 -0.95 10.71
C ARG A 24 -10.31 -1.56 11.82
N THR A 25 -11.09 -2.58 11.49
CA THR A 25 -11.97 -3.28 12.42
C THR A 25 -12.09 -4.75 12.06
N PHE A 26 -12.19 -5.63 13.07
CA PHE A 26 -12.45 -7.04 12.84
C PHE A 26 -13.90 -7.34 12.44
N GLN A 27 -14.78 -6.36 12.56
CA GLN A 27 -16.19 -6.46 12.19
C GLN A 27 -16.58 -5.29 11.28
N PRO A 28 -16.17 -5.32 10.01
CA PRO A 28 -16.47 -4.25 9.08
C PRO A 28 -17.99 -4.16 8.83
N GLN A 29 -18.44 -2.95 8.58
CA GLN A 29 -19.84 -2.74 8.21
C GLN A 29 -20.11 -3.28 6.80
N ALA A 30 -21.36 -3.73 6.56
CA ALA A 30 -21.79 -4.15 5.24
C ALA A 30 -21.59 -3.01 4.22
N GLU A 31 -20.97 -3.34 3.11
CA GLU A 31 -20.68 -2.37 2.06
C GLU A 31 -21.96 -1.83 1.42
N LYS A 32 -22.00 -0.51 1.27
CA LYS A 32 -23.15 0.19 0.65
C LYS A 32 -22.82 0.77 -0.72
N LYS A 33 -21.52 0.83 -1.08
CA LYS A 33 -21.08 1.40 -2.36
C LYS A 33 -21.16 0.36 -3.48
N LYS A 34 -21.58 0.80 -4.67
CA LYS A 34 -21.58 -0.03 -5.88
C LYS A 34 -20.19 -0.08 -6.53
N TYR A 35 -19.36 0.94 -6.31
CA TYR A 35 -18.01 1.07 -6.87
C TYR A 35 -17.05 1.56 -5.83
N TYR A 36 -15.78 1.16 -5.97
CA TYR A 36 -14.66 1.65 -5.19
C TYR A 36 -13.59 2.21 -6.11
N HIS A 37 -12.99 3.31 -5.71
CA HIS A 37 -11.79 3.78 -6.37
C HIS A 37 -10.60 2.88 -6.01
N GLU A 38 -9.61 2.79 -6.90
CA GLU A 38 -8.41 1.98 -6.68
C GLU A 38 -7.72 2.34 -5.35
N TYR A 39 -7.65 3.62 -4.97
CA TYR A 39 -7.05 4.06 -3.70
C TYR A 39 -7.83 3.61 -2.44
N GLU A 40 -9.08 3.15 -2.60
CA GLU A 40 -9.88 2.55 -1.51
C GLU A 40 -9.63 1.04 -1.38
N CYS A 41 -8.86 0.45 -2.28
CA CYS A 41 -8.54 -0.97 -2.27
C CYS A 41 -7.29 -1.24 -1.44
N THR A 42 -7.28 -2.36 -0.72
CA THR A 42 -6.15 -2.79 0.09
C THR A 42 -5.03 -3.34 -0.79
N ILE A 43 -5.37 -4.19 -1.76
CA ILE A 43 -4.45 -4.73 -2.74
C ILE A 43 -4.64 -3.96 -4.03
N ARG A 44 -3.54 -3.45 -4.60
CA ARG A 44 -3.58 -2.65 -5.82
C ARG A 44 -2.48 -3.08 -6.78
N SER A 45 -2.75 -3.05 -8.07
CA SER A 45 -1.76 -3.29 -9.11
C SER A 45 -2.17 -2.63 -10.41
N ARG A 46 -1.33 -2.80 -11.44
CA ARG A 46 -1.61 -2.37 -12.80
C ARG A 46 -1.62 -3.58 -13.73
N LEU A 47 -2.46 -3.52 -14.76
CA LEU A 47 -2.60 -4.62 -15.72
C LEU A 47 -1.24 -5.06 -16.30
N GLY A 48 -0.35 -4.11 -16.62
CA GLY A 48 0.99 -4.43 -17.12
C GLY A 48 1.82 -5.27 -16.17
N ILE A 49 1.76 -4.98 -14.85
CA ILE A 49 2.48 -5.76 -13.82
C ILE A 49 1.93 -7.18 -13.76
N VAL A 50 0.59 -7.31 -13.70
CA VAL A 50 -0.09 -8.61 -13.61
C VAL A 50 0.17 -9.48 -14.83
N SER A 51 0.27 -8.88 -16.01
CA SER A 51 0.60 -9.58 -17.26
C SER A 51 2.10 -9.83 -17.46
N GLY A 52 2.94 -9.51 -16.45
CA GLY A 52 4.40 -9.72 -16.52
C GLY A 52 5.13 -8.72 -17.42
N LYS A 53 4.49 -7.61 -17.77
CA LYS A 53 5.09 -6.52 -18.53
C LYS A 53 5.59 -5.45 -17.54
N GLN A 54 6.55 -4.62 -17.97
CA GLN A 54 6.83 -3.38 -17.26
C GLN A 54 5.59 -2.47 -17.33
N GLU A 55 5.48 -1.53 -16.39
CA GLU A 55 4.38 -0.57 -16.32
C GLU A 55 3.97 -0.11 -17.72
N THR A 56 2.73 -0.44 -18.14
CA THR A 56 2.28 -0.22 -19.50
C THR A 56 1.22 0.87 -19.54
N TRP A 57 1.57 1.98 -20.17
CA TRP A 57 0.64 2.97 -20.64
C TRP A 57 0.27 2.67 -22.10
N TYR A 58 -1.01 2.54 -22.37
CA TYR A 58 -1.53 2.28 -23.71
C TYR A 58 -1.79 3.60 -24.44
N ASP A 59 -1.14 3.79 -25.60
CA ASP A 59 -1.33 4.98 -26.43
C ASP A 59 -2.60 4.85 -27.28
N LEU A 60 -3.67 5.51 -26.88
CA LEU A 60 -4.95 5.49 -27.57
C LEU A 60 -5.00 6.33 -28.85
N HIS A 61 -3.97 7.12 -29.18
CA HIS A 61 -3.91 7.86 -30.43
C HIS A 61 -3.70 6.97 -31.66
N LYS A 62 -3.25 5.73 -31.43
CA LYS A 62 -2.95 4.75 -32.49
C LYS A 62 -3.79 3.49 -32.33
N LYS A 63 -4.68 3.23 -33.31
CA LYS A 63 -5.40 1.94 -33.38
C LYS A 63 -6.15 1.57 -32.10
N THR A 64 -6.93 2.50 -31.55
CA THR A 64 -7.68 2.37 -30.30
C THR A 64 -8.39 1.02 -30.15
N ASP A 65 -9.11 0.55 -31.18
CA ASP A 65 -9.82 -0.74 -31.11
C ASP A 65 -8.91 -1.95 -30.87
N LYS A 66 -7.70 -1.93 -31.45
CA LYS A 66 -6.71 -3.01 -31.20
C LYS A 66 -6.17 -2.96 -29.78
N ILE A 67 -5.96 -1.77 -29.26
CA ILE A 67 -5.50 -1.58 -27.89
C ILE A 67 -6.57 -2.01 -26.90
N ILE A 68 -7.82 -1.59 -27.10
CA ILE A 68 -8.94 -2.02 -26.25
C ILE A 68 -9.09 -3.54 -26.27
N LYS A 69 -9.01 -4.15 -27.46
CA LYS A 69 -9.04 -5.62 -27.55
C LYS A 69 -7.89 -6.27 -26.79
N SER A 70 -6.65 -5.78 -26.94
CA SER A 70 -5.49 -6.30 -26.20
C SER A 70 -5.67 -6.17 -24.68
N VAL A 71 -6.23 -5.06 -24.20
CA VAL A 71 -6.54 -4.85 -22.77
C VAL A 71 -7.58 -5.86 -22.28
N ILE A 72 -8.63 -6.12 -23.06
CA ILE A 72 -9.66 -7.10 -22.71
C ILE A 72 -9.04 -8.50 -22.67
N ASP A 73 -8.28 -8.88 -23.70
CA ASP A 73 -7.61 -10.19 -23.78
C ASP A 73 -6.65 -10.39 -22.58
N GLU A 74 -5.94 -9.34 -22.16
CA GLU A 74 -5.06 -9.37 -20.97
C GLU A 74 -5.85 -9.51 -19.66
N ILE A 75 -6.99 -8.82 -19.54
CA ILE A 75 -7.86 -8.97 -18.38
C ILE A 75 -8.37 -10.40 -18.28
N ASP A 76 -8.88 -10.96 -19.35
CA ASP A 76 -9.40 -12.32 -19.38
C ASP A 76 -8.31 -13.36 -19.08
N GLN A 77 -7.11 -13.15 -19.59
CA GLN A 77 -6.01 -14.10 -19.45
C GLN A 77 -5.33 -14.06 -18.07
N TYR A 78 -5.19 -12.88 -17.47
CA TYR A 78 -4.36 -12.71 -16.27
C TYR A 78 -5.14 -12.21 -15.05
N VAL A 79 -6.11 -11.32 -15.23
CA VAL A 79 -6.79 -10.67 -14.09
C VAL A 79 -7.90 -11.54 -13.54
N LEU A 80 -8.79 -12.06 -14.41
CA LEU A 80 -9.92 -12.86 -13.95
C LEU A 80 -9.45 -14.14 -13.23
N PRO A 81 -8.46 -14.91 -13.73
CA PRO A 81 -7.92 -16.05 -12.99
C PRO A 81 -7.28 -15.66 -11.65
N ALA A 82 -6.59 -14.52 -11.59
CA ALA A 82 -6.03 -14.02 -10.32
C ALA A 82 -7.12 -13.66 -9.31
N TYR A 83 -8.20 -13.02 -9.75
CA TYR A 83 -9.35 -12.71 -8.89
C TYR A 83 -10.08 -13.95 -8.39
N ASP A 84 -10.21 -14.99 -9.22
CA ASP A 84 -10.79 -16.27 -8.81
C ASP A 84 -9.97 -16.92 -7.69
N ILE A 85 -8.63 -16.91 -7.83
CA ILE A 85 -7.72 -17.45 -6.81
C ILE A 85 -7.77 -16.59 -5.53
N LEU A 86 -7.79 -15.26 -5.64
CA LEU A 86 -7.79 -14.35 -4.50
C LEU A 86 -9.21 -14.02 -4.00
N SER A 87 -10.18 -14.90 -4.24
CA SER A 87 -11.61 -14.65 -3.96
C SER A 87 -11.99 -14.75 -2.47
N SER A 88 -11.13 -15.26 -1.61
CA SER A 88 -11.36 -15.37 -0.16
C SER A 88 -10.19 -14.83 0.66
N ARG A 89 -10.43 -14.56 1.95
CA ARG A 89 -9.40 -14.10 2.89
C ARG A 89 -8.32 -15.15 3.09
N GLU A 90 -8.71 -16.40 3.20
CA GLU A 90 -7.80 -17.53 3.34
C GLU A 90 -6.91 -17.68 2.10
N ALA A 91 -7.49 -17.55 0.92
CA ALA A 91 -6.75 -17.60 -0.33
C ALA A 91 -5.77 -16.43 -0.45
N ILE A 92 -6.17 -15.21 -0.07
CA ILE A 92 -5.27 -14.05 -0.04
C ILE A 92 -4.08 -14.31 0.89
N LEU A 93 -4.32 -14.83 2.10
CA LEU A 93 -3.25 -15.16 3.05
C LEU A 93 -2.33 -16.27 2.53
N ALA A 94 -2.89 -17.29 1.86
CA ALA A 94 -2.13 -18.43 1.33
C ALA A 94 -1.25 -18.05 0.14
N HIS A 95 -1.77 -17.21 -0.76
CA HIS A 95 -1.14 -16.89 -2.05
C HIS A 95 -0.46 -15.52 -2.12
N ARG A 96 -0.36 -14.80 -1.01
CA ARG A 96 0.20 -13.44 -0.96
C ARG A 96 1.62 -13.32 -1.52
N LYS A 97 2.42 -14.41 -1.47
CA LYS A 97 3.79 -14.44 -1.96
C LYS A 97 3.93 -14.95 -3.40
N ASP A 98 2.86 -15.56 -3.93
CA ASP A 98 2.91 -16.27 -5.21
C ASP A 98 2.48 -15.37 -6.37
N TYR A 99 1.86 -14.23 -6.07
CA TYR A 99 1.34 -13.33 -7.09
C TYR A 99 2.11 -12.01 -7.10
N PRO A 100 2.63 -11.59 -8.27
CA PRO A 100 3.25 -10.27 -8.45
C PRO A 100 2.30 -9.11 -8.14
N LEU A 101 0.99 -9.35 -8.18
CA LEU A 101 -0.06 -8.44 -7.71
C LEU A 101 0.16 -7.95 -6.28
N LEU A 102 0.79 -8.76 -5.45
CA LEU A 102 0.93 -8.51 -4.02
C LEU A 102 2.31 -7.96 -3.65
N ASP A 103 3.32 -8.14 -4.54
CA ASP A 103 4.72 -7.93 -4.17
C ASP A 103 5.24 -6.50 -4.47
N ASP A 104 4.71 -5.84 -5.51
CA ASP A 104 5.32 -4.60 -5.99
C ASP A 104 4.67 -3.30 -5.50
N MET A 105 3.44 -3.32 -5.00
CA MET A 105 2.77 -2.08 -4.57
C MET A 105 2.20 -2.12 -3.15
N VAL A 106 1.94 -3.28 -2.61
CA VAL A 106 1.50 -3.44 -1.22
C VAL A 106 2.00 -4.79 -0.71
N ASN A 107 3.17 -4.84 -0.11
CA ASN A 107 3.39 -5.87 0.88
C ASN A 107 2.19 -5.80 1.82
N LEU A 108 1.41 -6.88 1.94
CA LEU A 108 0.48 -7.01 3.05
C LEU A 108 1.37 -6.91 4.30
N ILE A 109 1.45 -5.70 4.82
CA ILE A 109 2.19 -5.46 6.06
C ILE A 109 1.53 -6.26 7.16
N SER A 110 2.27 -6.58 8.19
CA SER A 110 1.77 -7.37 9.31
C SER A 110 0.44 -6.87 9.88
N LEU A 111 0.14 -5.59 9.72
CA LEU A 111 -1.11 -4.98 10.15
C LEU A 111 -2.32 -5.43 9.31
N GLU A 112 -2.20 -5.48 7.97
CA GLU A 112 -3.28 -5.99 7.11
C GLU A 112 -3.53 -7.48 7.34
N GLU A 113 -2.48 -8.26 7.56
CA GLU A 113 -2.61 -9.68 7.94
C GLU A 113 -3.30 -9.82 9.30
N CYS A 114 -2.93 -8.99 10.28
CA CYS A 114 -3.58 -8.92 11.57
C CYS A 114 -5.09 -8.70 11.40
N MET A 115 -5.50 -7.74 10.56
CA MET A 115 -6.92 -7.46 10.31
C MET A 115 -7.65 -8.66 9.69
N ILE A 116 -7.03 -9.33 8.71
CA ILE A 116 -7.63 -10.51 8.07
C ILE A 116 -7.75 -11.66 9.07
N TYR A 117 -6.72 -11.95 9.86
CA TYR A 117 -6.80 -13.01 10.88
C TYR A 117 -7.84 -12.70 11.96
N GLY A 118 -7.94 -11.43 12.38
CA GLY A 118 -8.97 -11.01 13.33
C GLY A 118 -10.38 -11.16 12.77
N TYR A 119 -10.61 -10.80 11.52
CA TYR A 119 -11.89 -11.01 10.81
C TYR A 119 -12.26 -12.51 10.73
N LEU A 120 -11.27 -13.38 10.49
CA LEU A 120 -11.45 -14.83 10.46
C LEU A 120 -11.61 -15.46 11.86
N GLY A 121 -11.58 -14.66 12.92
CA GLY A 121 -11.72 -15.11 14.31
C GLY A 121 -10.46 -15.71 14.93
N ASN A 122 -9.32 -15.65 14.24
CA ASN A 122 -8.02 -16.08 14.77
C ASN A 122 -7.35 -14.95 15.56
N ILE A 123 -7.92 -14.61 16.71
CA ILE A 123 -7.51 -13.45 17.53
C ILE A 123 -6.07 -13.59 18.05
N GLU A 124 -5.64 -14.81 18.41
CA GLU A 124 -4.28 -15.05 18.90
C GLU A 124 -3.24 -14.72 17.83
N LYS A 125 -3.49 -15.15 16.58
CA LYS A 125 -2.60 -14.82 15.45
C LYS A 125 -2.63 -13.33 15.11
N ALA A 126 -3.81 -12.73 15.16
CA ALA A 126 -3.96 -11.29 14.96
C ALA A 126 -3.15 -10.50 15.99
N LYS A 127 -3.25 -10.87 17.27
CA LYS A 127 -2.49 -10.25 18.36
C LYS A 127 -0.99 -10.38 18.17
N GLN A 128 -0.51 -11.60 17.84
CA GLN A 128 0.91 -11.82 17.57
C GLN A 128 1.42 -10.87 16.46
N LEU A 129 0.73 -10.82 15.32
CA LEU A 129 1.14 -9.99 14.18
C LEU A 129 1.06 -8.49 14.50
N PHE A 130 0.08 -8.09 15.30
CA PHE A 130 -0.03 -6.71 15.76
C PHE A 130 1.17 -6.31 16.63
N GLU A 131 1.54 -7.14 17.59
CA GLU A 131 2.68 -6.88 18.48
C GLU A 131 4.01 -6.84 17.69
N GLU A 132 4.19 -7.75 16.73
CA GLU A 132 5.36 -7.71 15.82
C GLU A 132 5.43 -6.40 15.04
N TYR A 133 4.32 -5.95 14.48
CA TYR A 133 4.23 -4.68 13.76
C TYR A 133 4.45 -3.47 14.67
N TYR A 134 3.83 -3.47 15.86
CA TYR A 134 3.97 -2.41 16.85
C TYR A 134 5.41 -2.27 17.32
N GLN A 135 6.07 -3.38 17.63
CA GLN A 135 7.47 -3.37 18.07
C GLN A 135 8.39 -2.84 16.96
N SER A 136 8.15 -3.23 15.71
CA SER A 136 8.90 -2.69 14.56
C SER A 136 8.73 -1.18 14.42
N ALA A 137 7.52 -0.65 14.62
CA ALA A 137 7.27 0.80 14.57
C ALA A 137 7.97 1.54 15.71
N VAL A 138 8.01 0.97 16.92
CA VAL A 138 8.74 1.51 18.08
C VAL A 138 10.23 1.50 17.82
N ASP A 139 10.77 0.42 17.28
CA ASP A 139 12.20 0.29 16.98
C ASP A 139 12.63 1.31 15.90
N GLU A 140 11.82 1.48 14.84
CA GLU A 140 12.06 2.50 13.82
C GLU A 140 12.02 3.91 14.41
N TYR A 141 11.02 4.21 15.25
CA TYR A 141 10.95 5.49 15.94
C TYR A 141 12.21 5.78 16.76
N ASN A 142 12.64 4.80 17.58
CA ASN A 142 13.82 4.94 18.42
C ASN A 142 15.10 5.11 17.59
N ASP A 143 15.21 4.38 16.47
CA ASP A 143 16.36 4.51 15.55
C ASP A 143 16.41 5.91 14.93
N LEU A 144 15.27 6.42 14.42
CA LEU A 144 15.18 7.77 13.86
C LEU A 144 15.47 8.87 14.89
N MET A 145 15.06 8.68 16.14
CA MET A 145 15.36 9.62 17.23
C MET A 145 16.83 9.61 17.60
N LYS A 146 17.48 8.44 17.59
CA LYS A 146 18.89 8.27 17.99
C LYS A 146 19.88 8.56 16.86
N ASN A 147 19.65 7.96 15.70
CA ASN A 147 20.60 7.93 14.59
C ASN A 147 20.23 8.93 13.47
N GLY A 148 18.97 9.37 13.45
CA GLY A 148 18.43 10.26 12.42
C GLY A 148 18.37 9.59 11.04
N ARG A 149 17.79 10.34 10.09
CA ARG A 149 17.68 9.95 8.68
C ARG A 149 18.72 10.72 7.85
N LYS A 150 19.53 10.01 7.07
CA LYS A 150 20.44 10.65 6.12
C LYS A 150 19.72 11.06 4.85
N GLN A 151 19.86 12.32 4.45
CA GLN A 151 19.34 12.86 3.21
C GLN A 151 20.46 13.59 2.46
N TYR A 152 20.59 13.30 1.16
CA TYR A 152 21.55 14.02 0.30
C TYR A 152 20.91 15.35 -0.11
N LEU A 153 21.67 16.44 0.08
CA LEU A 153 21.30 17.77 -0.37
C LEU A 153 22.40 18.36 -1.24
N LYS A 154 22.01 19.13 -2.24
CA LYS A 154 22.92 19.97 -3.02
C LYS A 154 23.18 21.27 -2.29
N LYS A 155 24.32 21.91 -2.60
CA LYS A 155 24.65 23.24 -2.05
C LYS A 155 23.49 24.22 -2.28
N GLY A 156 23.06 24.88 -1.21
CA GLY A 156 21.97 25.84 -1.21
C GLY A 156 20.57 25.22 -1.09
N GLU A 157 20.42 23.90 -1.16
CA GLU A 157 19.14 23.25 -0.88
C GLU A 157 18.81 23.34 0.61
N ARG A 158 17.52 23.56 0.88
CA ARG A 158 16.98 23.71 2.22
C ARG A 158 16.00 22.59 2.53
N VAL A 159 16.08 22.03 3.72
CA VAL A 159 15.14 21.06 4.24
C VAL A 159 14.65 21.53 5.61
N VAL A 160 13.33 21.44 5.80
CA VAL A 160 12.70 21.66 7.12
C VAL A 160 12.13 20.33 7.58
N PHE A 161 12.61 19.81 8.69
CA PHE A 161 12.20 18.53 9.24
C PHE A 161 12.09 18.58 10.76
N MET A 162 10.92 18.26 11.31
CA MET A 162 10.65 18.24 12.76
C MET A 162 11.15 19.49 13.49
N GLY A 163 10.94 20.67 12.91
CA GLY A 163 11.38 21.96 13.45
C GLY A 163 12.85 22.30 13.24
N GLN A 164 13.63 21.42 12.65
CA GLN A 164 15.00 21.69 12.21
C GLN A 164 14.97 22.33 10.82
N ASP A 165 15.70 23.41 10.66
CA ASP A 165 15.84 24.13 9.39
C ASP A 165 17.32 24.08 8.96
N ILE A 166 17.60 23.27 7.96
CA ILE A 166 18.96 22.97 7.51
C ILE A 166 19.11 23.43 6.06
N THR A 167 20.08 24.32 5.83
CA THR A 167 20.51 24.68 4.48
C THR A 167 21.89 24.09 4.21
N ALA A 168 22.04 23.37 3.12
CA ALA A 168 23.30 22.71 2.77
C ALA A 168 24.35 23.75 2.31
N GLU A 169 25.47 23.85 3.03
CA GLU A 169 26.59 24.72 2.66
C GLU A 169 27.39 24.17 1.48
N LYS A 170 27.38 22.86 1.29
CA LYS A 170 28.02 22.10 0.19
C LYS A 170 27.18 20.87 -0.16
N ASP A 171 27.45 20.29 -1.31
CA ASP A 171 26.86 18.99 -1.69
C ASP A 171 27.26 17.91 -0.67
N GLY A 172 26.28 17.16 -0.17
CA GLY A 172 26.56 16.09 0.79
C GLY A 172 25.36 15.58 1.54
N TYR A 173 25.61 14.64 2.44
CA TYR A 173 24.58 14.10 3.31
C TYR A 173 24.45 14.94 4.58
N VAL A 174 23.22 15.25 4.94
CA VAL A 174 22.83 15.80 6.25
C VAL A 174 22.06 14.73 7.03
N THR A 175 22.17 14.78 8.35
CA THR A 175 21.38 13.88 9.21
C THR A 175 20.21 14.67 9.81
N LEU A 176 19.01 14.19 9.57
CA LEU A 176 17.76 14.75 10.09
C LEU A 176 17.33 13.91 11.29
N TYR A 177 17.26 14.50 12.47
CA TYR A 177 16.84 13.84 13.69
C TYR A 177 15.38 14.11 14.00
N GLY A 178 14.70 13.10 14.53
CA GLY A 178 13.32 13.18 14.97
C GLY A 178 12.39 12.25 14.20
N ALA A 179 11.35 11.84 14.89
CA ALA A 179 10.27 11.04 14.34
C ALA A 179 8.93 11.49 14.95
N ASN A 180 7.84 11.28 14.22
CA ASN A 180 6.51 11.59 14.72
C ASN A 180 6.00 10.44 15.59
N HIS A 181 5.73 10.69 16.87
CA HIS A 181 5.16 9.69 17.78
C HIS A 181 3.71 9.33 17.43
N GLY A 182 3.01 10.14 16.66
CA GLY A 182 1.60 9.96 16.35
C GLY A 182 1.24 8.65 15.67
N HIS A 183 2.19 7.96 15.02
CA HIS A 183 1.95 6.62 14.49
C HIS A 183 1.86 5.57 15.62
N ILE A 184 2.68 5.70 16.65
CA ILE A 184 2.64 4.81 17.84
C ILE A 184 1.37 5.07 18.63
N ASP A 185 1.02 6.35 18.86
CA ASP A 185 -0.24 6.74 19.52
C ASP A 185 -1.45 6.17 18.80
N TYR A 186 -1.46 6.26 17.46
CA TYR A 186 -2.51 5.64 16.64
C TYR A 186 -2.57 4.12 16.79
N LEU A 187 -1.43 3.43 16.86
CA LEU A 187 -1.41 1.98 17.06
C LEU A 187 -1.91 1.59 18.46
N ASP A 188 -1.63 2.38 19.48
CA ASP A 188 -2.15 2.16 20.84
C ASP A 188 -3.69 2.29 20.86
N GLU A 189 -4.24 3.34 20.24
CA GLU A 189 -5.69 3.52 20.09
C GLU A 189 -6.33 2.37 19.31
N LEU A 190 -5.70 1.94 18.22
CA LEU A 190 -6.16 0.84 17.39
C LEU A 190 -6.17 -0.47 18.16
N ALA A 191 -5.12 -0.77 18.94
CA ALA A 191 -5.05 -1.98 19.77
C ALA A 191 -6.21 -2.08 20.75
N VAL A 192 -6.54 -0.96 21.42
CA VAL A 192 -7.69 -0.87 22.33
C VAL A 192 -9.00 -1.09 21.57
N SER A 193 -9.18 -0.45 20.42
CA SER A 193 -10.40 -0.57 19.61
C SER A 193 -10.64 -1.97 19.07
N LEU A 194 -9.57 -2.74 18.84
CA LEU A 194 -9.60 -4.13 18.36
C LEU A 194 -9.68 -5.16 19.50
N GLY A 195 -9.55 -4.73 20.76
CA GLY A 195 -9.53 -5.61 21.92
C GLY A 195 -8.27 -6.46 21.99
N LEU A 196 -7.14 -5.96 21.45
CA LEU A 196 -5.84 -6.65 21.47
C LEU A 196 -5.02 -6.31 22.71
N ARG A 197 -5.36 -5.20 23.36
CA ARG A 197 -4.83 -4.71 24.65
C ARG A 197 -5.95 -4.30 25.59
#